data_b8c644e8b7bbbe3d6abab764aed04f0a
#
_entry.id   b8c644e8b7bbbe3d6abab764aed04f0a
#
_cell.length_a   1.000
_cell.length_b   1.000
_cell.length_c   1.000
_cell.angle_alpha   90.00
_cell.angle_beta   90.00
_cell.angle_gamma   90.00
#
_symmetry.space_group_name_H-M   'P 1'
#
loop_
_entity.id
_entity.type
_entity.pdbx_description
1 polymer ?
#
loop_
_entity_poly.entity_id
_entity_poly.type
_entity_poly.pdbx_seq_one_letter_code
_entity_poly.pdbx_strand_id
1 'polypeptide(L)' 'MKSNTRRVGIEPFIYEYEMVQGGKTYEVMVTMTPKCKLWKRFDRLEHARRYRDMLIKQRERLKRRNAS' A
#
# COMPACT_ATOMS: atom_id res chain seq x y z
N MET A 1 0.06 16.84 -20.93
CA MET A 1 -0.13 15.48 -21.38
C MET A 1 -0.54 14.55 -20.26
N LYS A 2 -1.43 13.70 -20.53
CA LYS A 2 -1.99 12.85 -19.50
C LYS A 2 -1.15 11.61 -19.25
N SER A 3 -1.05 11.26 -18.00
CA SER A 3 -0.46 9.99 -17.64
C SER A 3 -1.42 8.87 -18.01
N ASN A 4 -0.89 7.82 -18.62
CA ASN A 4 -1.69 6.65 -18.94
C ASN A 4 -1.67 5.60 -17.85
N THR A 5 -1.13 5.97 -16.71
CA THR A 5 -1.05 5.06 -15.58
C THR A 5 -2.43 4.85 -14.97
N ARG A 6 -2.83 3.60 -14.86
CA ARG A 6 -4.09 3.25 -14.22
C ARG A 6 -3.81 2.70 -12.85
N ARG A 7 -4.61 3.14 -11.89
CA ARG A 7 -4.51 2.67 -10.52
C ARG A 7 -5.70 1.76 -10.25
N VAL A 8 -5.43 0.51 -9.93
CA VAL A 8 -6.47 -0.48 -9.67
C VAL A 8 -6.22 -1.14 -8.33
N GLY A 9 -7.21 -1.12 -7.46
CA GLY A 9 -7.12 -1.83 -6.19
C GLY A 9 -7.27 -3.32 -6.43
N ILE A 10 -6.24 -4.08 -6.12
CA ILE A 10 -6.24 -5.53 -6.34
C ILE A 10 -6.36 -6.34 -5.07
N GLU A 11 -5.93 -5.77 -3.94
CA GLU A 11 -6.04 -6.38 -2.62
C GLU A 11 -6.20 -5.28 -1.60
N PRO A 12 -6.62 -5.60 -0.37
CA PRO A 12 -6.72 -4.56 0.66
C PRO A 12 -5.41 -3.82 0.81
N PHE A 13 -5.46 -2.50 0.68
CA PHE A 13 -4.33 -1.59 0.81
C PHE A 13 -3.27 -1.73 -0.29
N ILE A 14 -3.52 -2.54 -1.32
CA ILE A 14 -2.57 -2.71 -2.43
C ILE A 14 -3.21 -2.26 -3.72
N TYR A 15 -2.49 -1.41 -4.45
CA TYR A 15 -2.94 -0.89 -5.74
C TYR A 15 -1.92 -1.23 -6.81
N GLU A 16 -2.40 -1.60 -7.97
CA GLU A 16 -1.56 -1.93 -9.10
C GLU A 16 -1.56 -0.77 -10.08
N TYR A 17 -0.36 -0.39 -10.51
CA TYR A 17 -0.19 0.61 -11.55
C TYR A 17 0.39 -0.05 -12.78
N GLU A 18 -0.21 0.21 -13.91
CA GLU A 18 0.32 -0.24 -15.17
C GLU A 18 1.17 0.87 -15.76
N MET A 19 2.42 0.57 -16.01
CA MET A 19 3.36 1.58 -16.50
C MET A 19 3.20 1.78 -18.00
N VAL A 20 3.44 3.01 -18.45
CA VAL A 20 3.32 3.34 -19.87
C VAL A 20 4.29 2.52 -20.72
N GLN A 21 5.46 2.25 -20.17
CA GLN A 21 6.50 1.51 -20.90
C GLN A 21 6.35 0.01 -20.77
N GLY A 22 5.27 -0.44 -20.17
CA GLY A 22 5.07 -1.84 -19.89
C GLY A 22 5.49 -2.19 -18.48
N GLY A 23 5.01 -3.34 -17.98
CA GLY A 23 5.30 -3.73 -16.62
C GLY A 23 4.32 -3.15 -15.64
N LYS A 24 4.44 -3.60 -14.39
CA LYS A 24 3.52 -3.19 -13.34
C LYS A 24 4.26 -2.85 -12.08
N THR A 25 3.69 -1.90 -11.34
CA THR A 25 4.22 -1.50 -10.04
C THR A 25 3.09 -1.61 -9.04
N TYR A 26 3.42 -2.00 -7.82
CA TYR A 26 2.43 -2.19 -6.77
C TYR A 26 2.67 -1.19 -5.66
N GLU A 27 1.61 -0.51 -5.24
CA GLU A 27 1.70 0.48 -4.18
C GLU A 27 0.91 0.00 -2.98
N VAL A 28 1.55 0.05 -1.82
CA VAL A 28 0.90 -0.24 -0.55
C VAL A 28 0.67 1.09 0.15
N MET A 29 -0.57 1.32 0.59
CA MET A 29 -0.89 2.54 1.31
C MET A 29 -1.78 2.18 2.49
N VAL A 30 -1.30 2.46 3.69
CA VAL A 30 -2.03 2.16 4.92
C VAL A 30 -2.07 3.41 5.79
N THR A 31 -3.29 3.76 6.22
CA THR A 31 -3.46 4.85 7.17
C THR A 31 -3.23 4.31 8.57
N MET A 32 -2.11 4.67 9.17
CA MET A 32 -1.73 4.18 10.49
C MET A 32 -2.47 4.92 11.60
N THR A 33 -2.55 6.23 11.48
CA THR A 33 -3.33 7.09 12.38
C THR A 33 -4.03 8.12 11.51
N PRO A 34 -4.99 8.88 12.05
CA PRO A 34 -5.62 9.94 11.26
C PRO A 34 -4.65 10.95 10.67
N LYS A 35 -3.46 11.06 11.27
CA LYS A 35 -2.47 12.01 10.80
C LYS A 35 -1.28 11.35 10.10
N CYS A 36 -1.26 10.04 10.01
CA CYS A 36 -0.09 9.34 9.48
C CYS A 36 -0.50 8.27 8.48
N LYS A 37 -0.05 8.44 7.26
CA LYS A 37 -0.20 7.43 6.21
C LYS A 37 1.18 6.97 5.79
N LEU A 38 1.33 5.67 5.64
CA LEU A 38 2.56 5.09 5.12
C LEU A 38 2.27 4.46 3.78
N TRP A 39 3.17 4.67 2.82
CA TRP A 39 3.02 4.08 1.51
C TRP A 39 4.39 3.78 0.94
N LYS A 40 4.42 2.76 0.07
CA LYS A 40 5.65 2.38 -0.60
C LYS A 40 5.32 1.62 -1.87
N ARG A 41 6.19 1.73 -2.85
CA ARG A 41 6.02 1.03 -4.12
C ARG A 41 6.98 -0.14 -4.21
N PHE A 42 6.50 -1.18 -4.89
CA PHE A 42 7.27 -2.41 -5.07
C PHE A 42 7.12 -2.89 -6.50
N ASP A 43 8.15 -3.56 -6.99
CA ASP A 43 8.11 -4.16 -8.31
C ASP A 43 7.40 -5.50 -8.30
N ARG A 44 7.27 -6.12 -7.14
CA ARG A 44 6.67 -7.43 -7.02
C ARG A 44 5.53 -7.43 -6.02
N LEU A 45 4.47 -8.14 -6.39
CA LEU A 45 3.29 -8.21 -5.55
C LEU A 45 3.57 -8.87 -4.21
N GLU A 46 4.39 -9.91 -4.19
CA GLU A 46 4.69 -10.60 -2.94
C GLU A 46 5.39 -9.69 -1.94
N HIS A 47 6.27 -8.80 -2.43
CA HIS A 47 6.91 -7.84 -1.54
C HIS A 47 5.90 -6.82 -1.00
N ALA A 48 4.98 -6.41 -1.84
CA ALA A 48 3.93 -5.49 -1.42
C ALA A 48 3.07 -6.13 -0.34
N ARG A 49 2.73 -7.42 -0.49
CA ARG A 49 1.93 -8.12 0.49
C ARG A 49 2.63 -8.19 1.84
N ARG A 50 3.92 -8.48 1.85
CA ARG A 50 4.68 -8.56 3.10
C ARG A 50 4.69 -7.21 3.81
N TYR A 51 4.92 -6.15 3.06
CA TYR A 51 4.94 -4.82 3.64
C TYR A 51 3.57 -4.45 4.19
N ARG A 52 2.53 -4.72 3.42
CA ARG A 52 1.17 -4.47 3.87
C ARG A 52 0.87 -5.20 5.17
N ASP A 53 1.19 -6.49 5.23
CA ASP A 53 0.89 -7.29 6.41
C ASP A 53 1.64 -6.77 7.62
N MET A 54 2.87 -6.33 7.44
CA MET A 54 3.65 -5.73 8.51
C MET A 54 2.98 -4.46 9.02
N LEU A 55 2.54 -3.60 8.11
CA LEU A 55 1.90 -2.36 8.50
C LEU A 55 0.58 -2.59 9.22
N ILE A 56 -0.18 -3.58 8.79
CA ILE A 56 -1.44 -3.91 9.45
C ILE A 56 -1.19 -4.34 10.89
N LYS A 57 -0.18 -5.16 11.12
CA LYS A 57 0.16 -5.58 12.47
C LYS A 57 0.59 -4.39 13.33
N GLN A 58 1.38 -3.50 12.78
CA GLN A 58 1.79 -2.31 13.51
C GLN A 58 0.59 -1.43 13.84
N ARG A 59 -0.33 -1.29 12.88
CA ARG A 59 -1.53 -0.49 13.11
C ARG A 59 -2.38 -1.06 14.24
N GLU A 60 -2.51 -2.36 14.29
CA GLU A 60 -3.27 -3.00 15.35
C GLU A 60 -2.64 -2.78 16.71
N ARG A 61 -1.30 -2.81 16.77
CA ARG A 61 -0.62 -2.53 18.03
C ARG A 61 -0.87 -1.10 18.48
N LEU A 62 -0.86 -0.16 17.55
CA LEU A 62 -1.14 1.23 17.88
C LEU A 62 -2.55 1.40 18.41
N LYS A 63 -3.51 0.71 17.79
CA LYS A 63 -4.89 0.76 18.26
C LYS A 63 -5.04 0.23 19.67
N ARG A 64 -4.36 -0.87 19.97
CA ARG A 64 -4.41 -1.44 21.31
C ARG A 64 -3.85 -0.49 22.35
N ARG A 65 -2.75 0.18 22.01
CA ARG A 65 -2.17 1.16 22.93
C ARG A 65 -3.12 2.30 23.21
N ASN A 66 -3.79 2.77 22.17
CA ASN A 66 -4.68 3.90 22.30
C ASN A 66 -6.00 3.54 22.99
N ALA A 67 -6.35 2.27 22.98
CA ALA A 67 -7.61 1.81 23.56
C ALA A 67 -7.53 1.54 25.05
N SER A 68 -6.35 1.44 25.61
CA SER A 68 -6.18 1.12 27.03
C SER A 68 -6.30 2.33 27.95
#